data_8e03045999b745292679ae81326cbdd0
#
_entry.id   8e03045999b745292679ae81326cbdd0
#
_cell.length_a   1.000
_cell.length_b   1.000
_cell.length_c   1.000
_cell.angle_alpha   90.00
_cell.angle_beta   90.00
_cell.angle_gamma   90.00
#
_symmetry.space_group_name_H-M   'P 1'
#
loop_
_entity.id
_entity.type
_entity.pdbx_description
1 polymer ?
#
loop_
_entity_poly.entity_id
_entity_poly.type
_entity_poly.pdbx_seq_one_letter_code
_entity_poly.pdbx_strand_id
1 'polypeptide(L)'
;MKVILLDDFHSSINYTLKKWNFEVIDGRGFAAEDLKNHLDINGIFIRSSIPLNASLLSQFKFLKFIARPGAGLENIDLNYCQKVDIKVFRSPEGNRDALAEHTMGMILSLINNINSANTEVKNGAWLREENRGIELKGKVFALIGYGFMGEALAKRLSGFEV
;
A
#
# COMPACT_ATOMS: atom_id res chain seq x y z
N MET A 1 24.13 -2.34 -11.67
CA MET A 1 23.64 -1.65 -10.46
C MET A 1 23.22 -2.71 -9.46
N LYS A 2 23.47 -2.45 -8.18
CA LYS A 2 23.16 -3.36 -7.07
C LYS A 2 21.95 -2.87 -6.31
N VAL A 3 20.96 -3.71 -6.11
CA VAL A 3 19.71 -3.33 -5.45
C VAL A 3 19.32 -4.35 -4.38
N ILE A 4 18.58 -3.89 -3.38
CA ILE A 4 18.07 -4.74 -2.31
C ILE A 4 16.53 -4.72 -2.31
N LEU A 5 15.92 -5.88 -2.12
CA LEU A 5 14.47 -6.06 -1.94
C LEU A 5 14.20 -6.37 -0.47
N LEU A 6 13.59 -5.43 0.26
CA LEU A 6 13.37 -5.53 1.70
C LEU A 6 12.04 -6.18 2.10
N ASP A 7 11.10 -6.25 1.16
CA ASP A 7 9.78 -6.83 1.39
C ASP A 7 9.46 -7.89 0.33
N ASP A 8 8.35 -8.59 0.52
CA ASP A 8 7.83 -9.49 -0.50
C ASP A 8 7.24 -8.71 -1.67
N PHE A 9 7.70 -9.05 -2.87
CA PHE A 9 7.23 -8.49 -4.13
C PHE A 9 6.77 -9.61 -5.07
N HIS A 10 5.93 -9.25 -6.03
CA HIS A 10 5.58 -10.19 -7.10
C HIS A 10 6.83 -10.67 -7.84
N SER A 11 6.86 -11.94 -8.22
CA SER A 11 8.04 -12.58 -8.83
C SER A 11 8.56 -11.89 -10.11
N SER A 12 7.68 -11.16 -10.82
CA SER A 12 8.05 -10.39 -12.00
C SER A 12 9.13 -9.34 -11.75
N ILE A 13 9.25 -8.82 -10.52
CA ILE A 13 10.29 -7.81 -10.22
C ILE A 13 11.68 -8.41 -10.34
N ASN A 14 11.89 -9.60 -9.78
CA ASN A 14 13.17 -10.31 -9.87
C ASN A 14 13.55 -10.61 -11.31
N TYR A 15 12.57 -11.07 -12.11
CA TYR A 15 12.78 -11.32 -13.54
C TYR A 15 13.20 -10.05 -14.28
N THR A 16 12.47 -8.94 -14.05
CA THR A 16 12.72 -7.66 -14.72
C THR A 16 14.09 -7.08 -14.33
N LEU A 17 14.43 -7.09 -13.05
CA LEU A 17 15.70 -6.58 -12.56
C LEU A 17 16.90 -7.38 -13.13
N LYS A 18 16.78 -8.71 -13.16
CA LYS A 18 17.79 -9.57 -13.77
C LYS A 18 17.95 -9.32 -15.27
N LYS A 19 16.84 -9.16 -16.00
CA LYS A 19 16.85 -8.80 -17.43
C LYS A 19 17.59 -7.48 -17.69
N TRP A 20 17.54 -6.55 -16.74
CA TRP A 20 18.25 -5.27 -16.82
C TRP A 20 19.66 -5.31 -16.21
N ASN A 21 20.19 -6.50 -15.94
CA ASN A 21 21.51 -6.72 -15.35
C ASN A 21 21.72 -6.04 -13.99
N PHE A 22 20.68 -6.03 -13.15
CA PHE A 22 20.83 -5.65 -11.76
C PHE A 22 21.29 -6.85 -10.93
N GLU A 23 22.24 -6.60 -10.04
CA GLU A 23 22.55 -7.51 -8.94
C GLU A 23 21.49 -7.32 -7.86
N VAL A 24 20.77 -8.38 -7.52
CA VAL A 24 19.63 -8.33 -6.61
C VAL A 24 19.97 -9.05 -5.32
N ILE A 25 19.88 -8.32 -4.21
CA ILE A 25 20.01 -8.86 -2.85
C ILE A 25 18.61 -9.14 -2.31
N ASP A 26 18.40 -10.34 -1.78
CA ASP A 26 17.22 -10.68 -1.02
C ASP A 26 17.42 -10.22 0.44
N GLY A 27 16.76 -9.13 0.79
CA GLY A 27 16.80 -8.53 2.12
C GLY A 27 15.49 -8.72 2.91
N ARG A 28 14.66 -9.68 2.52
CA ARG A 28 13.42 -9.98 3.25
C ARG A 28 13.71 -10.41 4.68
N GLY A 29 13.07 -9.76 5.62
CA GLY A 29 13.28 -10.01 7.05
C GLY A 29 14.50 -9.31 7.64
N PHE A 30 15.24 -8.53 6.86
CA PHE A 30 16.32 -7.70 7.41
C PHE A 30 15.77 -6.63 8.36
N ALA A 31 16.51 -6.42 9.44
CA ALA A 31 16.38 -5.24 10.28
C ALA A 31 17.26 -4.09 9.72
N ALA A 32 17.12 -2.89 10.29
CA ALA A 32 17.91 -1.73 9.86
C ALA A 32 19.43 -1.95 10.05
N GLU A 33 19.80 -2.74 11.06
CA GLU A 33 21.19 -3.09 11.37
C GLU A 33 21.84 -3.95 10.29
N ASP A 34 21.07 -4.85 9.66
CA ASP A 34 21.57 -5.76 8.63
C ASP A 34 21.98 -5.00 7.36
N LEU A 35 21.35 -3.85 7.12
CA LEU A 35 21.65 -3.00 5.97
C LEU A 35 23.07 -2.42 6.01
N LYS A 36 23.72 -2.38 7.18
CA LYS A 36 25.11 -1.94 7.32
C LYS A 36 26.09 -2.83 6.56
N ASN A 37 25.70 -4.06 6.26
CA ASN A 37 26.51 -4.99 5.48
C ASN A 37 26.37 -4.79 3.95
N HIS A 38 25.50 -3.86 3.53
CA HIS A 38 25.13 -3.64 2.14
C HIS A 38 25.16 -2.16 1.74
N LEU A 39 26.14 -1.39 2.24
CA LEU A 39 26.23 0.06 2.02
C LEU A 39 26.63 0.45 0.58
N ASP A 40 26.99 -0.50 -0.25
CA ASP A 40 27.38 -0.34 -1.65
C ASP A 40 26.21 -0.40 -2.64
N ILE A 41 24.98 -0.53 -2.15
CA ILE A 41 23.77 -0.61 -3.00
C ILE A 41 23.45 0.72 -3.68
N ASN A 42 22.80 0.61 -4.85
CA ASN A 42 22.36 1.75 -5.65
C ASN A 42 20.85 1.98 -5.58
N GLY A 43 20.08 0.99 -5.15
CA GLY A 43 18.63 1.10 -5.04
C GLY A 43 18.05 0.24 -3.94
N ILE A 44 16.98 0.74 -3.32
CA ILE A 44 16.20 0.02 -2.31
C ILE A 44 14.77 -0.13 -2.83
N PHE A 45 14.27 -1.37 -2.82
CA PHE A 45 12.86 -1.67 -3.00
C PHE A 45 12.26 -2.00 -1.64
N ILE A 46 11.23 -1.25 -1.23
CA ILE A 46 10.65 -1.37 0.10
C ILE A 46 9.14 -1.11 0.05
N ARG A 47 8.39 -1.77 0.92
CA ARG A 47 6.99 -1.43 1.21
C ARG A 47 6.90 -0.69 2.55
N SER A 48 7.03 -1.40 3.66
CA SER A 48 6.87 -0.81 4.99
C SER A 48 7.71 -1.44 6.09
N SER A 49 8.60 -2.38 5.75
CA SER A 49 9.35 -3.19 6.72
C SER A 49 10.29 -2.37 7.60
N ILE A 50 10.96 -1.36 7.05
CA ILE A 50 11.98 -0.58 7.74
C ILE A 50 11.73 0.91 7.55
N PRO A 51 11.83 1.74 8.60
CA PRO A 51 11.83 3.20 8.44
C PRO A 51 13.16 3.68 7.86
N LEU A 52 13.12 4.27 6.68
CA LEU A 52 14.27 4.86 5.99
C LEU A 52 14.44 6.32 6.38
N ASN A 53 14.91 6.55 7.61
CA ASN A 53 15.19 7.89 8.14
C ASN A 53 16.56 8.42 7.68
N ALA A 54 16.83 9.72 7.89
CA ALA A 54 18.06 10.38 7.49
C ALA A 54 19.33 9.69 8.07
N SER A 55 19.25 9.23 9.33
CA SER A 55 20.37 8.56 10.00
C SER A 55 20.77 7.26 9.30
N LEU A 56 19.79 6.47 8.86
CA LEU A 56 20.05 5.25 8.10
C LEU A 56 20.51 5.59 6.66
N LEU A 57 19.75 6.46 5.97
CA LEU A 57 20.04 6.82 4.58
C LEU A 57 21.42 7.46 4.38
N SER A 58 21.92 8.22 5.37
CA SER A 58 23.24 8.86 5.31
C SER A 58 24.42 7.88 5.23
N GLN A 59 24.20 6.62 5.55
CA GLN A 59 25.22 5.58 5.50
C GLN A 59 25.45 5.07 4.07
N PHE A 60 24.49 5.26 3.15
CA PHE A 60 24.55 4.75 1.78
C PHE A 60 25.15 5.77 0.82
N LYS A 61 26.43 5.68 0.55
CA LYS A 61 27.15 6.64 -0.32
C LYS A 61 26.79 6.53 -1.81
N PHE A 62 26.28 5.37 -2.24
CA PHE A 62 26.00 5.07 -3.65
C PHE A 62 24.51 4.92 -3.96
N LEU A 63 23.64 5.16 -2.98
CA LEU A 63 22.18 5.05 -3.14
C LEU A 63 21.67 6.16 -4.08
N LYS A 64 21.01 5.75 -5.14
CA LYS A 64 20.48 6.64 -6.19
C LYS A 64 18.96 6.73 -6.14
N PHE A 65 18.30 5.65 -5.73
CA PHE A 65 16.84 5.62 -5.71
C PHE A 65 16.27 4.69 -4.65
N ILE A 66 15.04 5.02 -4.27
CA ILE A 66 14.17 4.18 -3.45
C ILE A 66 12.89 3.96 -4.24
N ALA A 67 12.46 2.71 -4.41
CA ALA A 67 11.22 2.35 -5.08
C ALA A 67 10.25 1.71 -4.08
N ARG A 68 9.08 2.35 -3.90
CA ARG A 68 8.01 1.86 -3.03
C ARG A 68 6.77 1.53 -3.85
N PRO A 69 6.48 0.26 -4.13
CA PRO A 69 5.24 -0.14 -4.78
C PRO A 69 4.07 0.03 -3.81
N GLY A 70 3.41 1.17 -3.90
CA GLY A 70 2.32 1.61 -3.05
C GLY A 70 2.14 3.13 -3.09
N ALA A 71 1.15 3.64 -2.38
CA ALA A 71 0.76 5.05 -2.44
C ALA A 71 1.49 5.92 -1.42
N GLY A 72 1.58 5.48 -0.18
CA GLY A 72 2.17 6.25 0.91
C GLY A 72 3.71 6.27 0.86
N LEU A 73 4.32 7.20 1.57
CA LEU A 73 5.78 7.36 1.67
C LEU A 73 6.20 7.65 3.13
N GLU A 74 5.35 7.31 4.08
CA GLU A 74 5.46 7.70 5.50
C GLU A 74 6.71 7.15 6.18
N ASN A 75 7.22 6.02 5.68
CA ASN A 75 8.42 5.38 6.20
C ASN A 75 9.72 5.87 5.54
N ILE A 76 9.68 6.90 4.67
CA ILE A 76 10.84 7.42 3.95
C ILE A 76 11.03 8.90 4.28
N ASP A 77 12.24 9.29 4.71
CA ASP A 77 12.59 10.69 4.90
C ASP A 77 12.80 11.40 3.55
N LEU A 78 11.69 11.95 3.02
CA LEU A 78 11.68 12.62 1.73
C LEU A 78 12.55 13.88 1.71
N ASN A 79 12.63 14.61 2.84
CA ASN A 79 13.43 15.81 2.95
C ASN A 79 14.92 15.49 2.82
N TYR A 80 15.34 14.43 3.47
CA TYR A 80 16.71 13.95 3.34
C TYR A 80 17.00 13.45 1.91
N CYS A 81 16.11 12.63 1.34
CA CYS A 81 16.25 12.15 -0.04
C CYS A 81 16.41 13.29 -1.04
N GLN A 82 15.58 14.33 -0.93
CA GLN A 82 15.66 15.50 -1.79
C GLN A 82 16.99 16.25 -1.62
N LYS A 83 17.47 16.42 -0.38
CA LYS A 83 18.73 17.12 -0.08
C LYS A 83 19.95 16.46 -0.69
N VAL A 84 19.97 15.11 -0.78
CA VAL A 84 21.11 14.33 -1.29
C VAL A 84 20.84 13.72 -2.66
N ASP A 85 19.82 14.14 -3.36
CA ASP A 85 19.40 13.73 -4.71
C ASP A 85 19.10 12.22 -4.85
N ILE A 86 18.55 11.60 -3.81
CA ILE A 86 18.00 10.25 -3.90
C ILE A 86 16.60 10.34 -4.51
N LYS A 87 16.38 9.69 -5.65
CA LYS A 87 15.06 9.67 -6.31
C LYS A 87 14.13 8.70 -5.60
N VAL A 88 12.91 9.16 -5.27
CA VAL A 88 11.90 8.31 -4.63
C VAL A 88 10.76 8.05 -5.62
N PHE A 89 10.51 6.79 -5.92
CA PHE A 89 9.45 6.32 -6.81
C PHE A 89 8.34 5.64 -6.00
N ARG A 90 7.09 5.91 -6.37
CA ARG A 90 5.91 5.24 -5.82
C ARG A 90 4.97 4.81 -6.93
N SER A 91 4.05 3.89 -6.63
CA SER A 91 3.05 3.39 -7.59
C SER A 91 1.67 3.34 -6.91
N PRO A 92 1.01 4.50 -6.73
CA PRO A 92 -0.31 4.55 -6.11
C PRO A 92 -1.39 3.89 -6.98
N GLU A 93 -1.19 3.83 -8.30
CA GLU A 93 -2.10 3.21 -9.24
C GLU A 93 -2.22 1.70 -9.03
N GLY A 94 -1.15 1.06 -8.52
CA GLY A 94 -1.08 -0.40 -8.40
C GLY A 94 -2.07 -1.02 -7.42
N ASN A 95 -2.53 -0.27 -6.42
CA ASN A 95 -3.44 -0.78 -5.40
C ASN A 95 -4.74 0.04 -5.21
N ARG A 96 -4.92 1.13 -5.98
CA ARG A 96 -6.08 2.01 -5.83
C ARG A 96 -7.40 1.29 -6.06
N ASP A 97 -7.44 0.40 -7.06
CA ASP A 97 -8.65 -0.33 -7.42
C ASP A 97 -9.01 -1.36 -6.34
N ALA A 98 -8.03 -2.11 -5.87
CA ALA A 98 -8.22 -3.08 -4.78
C ALA A 98 -8.68 -2.39 -3.48
N LEU A 99 -8.09 -1.24 -3.14
CA LEU A 99 -8.50 -0.47 -1.96
C LEU A 99 -9.93 0.04 -2.10
N ALA A 100 -10.29 0.56 -3.27
CA ALA A 100 -11.65 1.06 -3.51
C ALA A 100 -12.69 -0.06 -3.43
N GLU A 101 -12.40 -1.25 -3.95
CA GLU A 101 -13.27 -2.43 -3.83
C GLU A 101 -13.40 -2.90 -2.38
N HIS A 102 -12.29 -2.96 -1.66
CA HIS A 102 -12.31 -3.29 -0.24
C HIS A 102 -13.16 -2.30 0.56
N THR A 103 -13.02 -0.99 0.28
CA THR A 103 -13.81 0.06 0.93
C THR A 103 -15.31 -0.09 0.61
N MET A 104 -15.67 -0.41 -0.63
CA MET A 104 -17.08 -0.70 -0.99
C MET A 104 -17.61 -1.92 -0.22
N GLY A 105 -16.81 -2.98 -0.10
CA GLY A 105 -17.15 -4.16 0.70
C GLY A 105 -17.42 -3.80 2.16
N MET A 106 -16.59 -2.94 2.76
CA MET A 106 -16.79 -2.46 4.13
C MET A 106 -18.07 -1.61 4.27
N ILE A 107 -18.30 -0.68 3.34
CA ILE A 107 -19.53 0.16 3.32
C ILE A 107 -20.77 -0.73 3.26
N LEU A 108 -20.82 -1.64 2.28
CA LEU A 108 -21.97 -2.54 2.11
C LEU A 108 -22.17 -3.47 3.31
N SER A 109 -21.08 -3.96 3.88
CA SER A 109 -21.13 -4.80 5.09
C SER A 109 -21.70 -4.04 6.29
N LEU A 110 -21.31 -2.77 6.45
CA LEU A 110 -21.77 -1.92 7.54
C LEU A 110 -23.25 -1.58 7.42
N ILE A 111 -23.66 -1.04 6.28
CA ILE A 111 -25.03 -0.53 6.09
C ILE A 111 -26.09 -1.63 6.00
N ASN A 112 -25.70 -2.86 5.66
CA ASN A 112 -26.57 -4.02 5.59
C ASN A 112 -26.38 -4.99 6.77
N ASN A 113 -25.66 -4.61 7.82
CA ASN A 113 -25.43 -5.42 9.02
C ASN A 113 -24.90 -6.84 8.73
N ILE A 114 -24.13 -7.02 7.61
CA ILE A 114 -23.76 -8.36 7.11
C ILE A 114 -23.02 -9.18 8.16
N ASN A 115 -22.07 -8.59 8.89
CA ASN A 115 -21.26 -9.29 9.87
C ASN A 115 -22.08 -9.74 11.10
N SER A 116 -22.97 -8.87 11.60
CA SER A 116 -23.87 -9.18 12.73
C SER A 116 -24.82 -10.29 12.34
N ALA A 117 -25.53 -10.09 11.22
CA ALA A 117 -26.48 -11.07 10.70
C ALA A 117 -25.84 -12.45 10.46
N ASN A 118 -24.63 -12.50 9.90
CA ASN A 118 -23.91 -13.74 9.71
C ASN A 118 -23.60 -14.45 11.04
N THR A 119 -23.20 -13.70 12.07
CA THR A 119 -22.93 -14.25 13.40
C THR A 119 -24.19 -14.78 14.06
N GLU A 120 -25.28 -14.02 14.01
CA GLU A 120 -26.57 -14.37 14.58
C GLU A 120 -27.15 -15.64 13.94
N VAL A 121 -27.16 -15.70 12.61
CA VAL A 121 -27.63 -16.88 11.87
C VAL A 121 -26.81 -18.13 12.20
N LYS A 122 -25.49 -18.00 12.30
CA LYS A 122 -24.62 -19.12 12.72
C LYS A 122 -24.93 -19.60 14.13
N ASN A 123 -25.43 -18.72 14.99
CA ASN A 123 -25.85 -19.05 16.36
C ASN A 123 -27.33 -19.47 16.44
N GLY A 124 -28.00 -19.67 15.31
CA GLY A 124 -29.41 -20.11 15.23
C GLY A 124 -30.44 -19.01 15.41
N ALA A 125 -30.03 -17.74 15.44
CA ALA A 125 -30.95 -16.60 15.54
C ALA A 125 -31.32 -16.06 14.15
N TRP A 126 -32.62 -15.81 13.94
CA TRP A 126 -33.15 -15.20 12.71
C TRP A 126 -33.77 -13.85 13.02
N LEU A 127 -32.94 -12.80 13.06
CA LEU A 127 -33.31 -11.46 13.47
C LEU A 127 -33.46 -10.56 12.21
N ARG A 128 -34.55 -10.79 11.46
CA ARG A 128 -34.76 -10.14 10.15
C ARG A 128 -34.92 -8.63 10.26
N GLU A 129 -35.72 -8.17 11.20
CA GLU A 129 -36.05 -6.74 11.31
C GLU A 129 -34.90 -5.93 11.90
N GLU A 130 -34.17 -6.52 12.86
CA GLU A 130 -32.99 -5.92 13.49
C GLU A 130 -31.83 -5.75 12.50
N ASN A 131 -31.76 -6.65 11.52
CA ASN A 131 -30.73 -6.63 10.48
C ASN A 131 -31.17 -5.93 9.18
N ARG A 132 -32.29 -5.19 9.22
CA ARG A 132 -32.73 -4.41 8.07
C ARG A 132 -31.69 -3.33 7.75
N GLY A 133 -31.15 -3.38 6.51
CA GLY A 133 -30.14 -2.46 6.02
C GLY A 133 -30.69 -1.12 5.52
N ILE A 134 -29.77 -0.28 5.07
CA ILE A 134 -30.05 1.02 4.45
C ILE A 134 -29.55 0.98 3.01
N GLU A 135 -30.41 1.37 2.05
CA GLU A 135 -30.01 1.48 0.65
C GLU A 135 -29.10 2.70 0.43
N LEU A 136 -28.13 2.57 -0.45
CA LEU A 136 -27.21 3.65 -0.83
C LEU A 136 -27.85 4.67 -1.75
N LYS A 137 -28.76 4.24 -2.61
CA LYS A 137 -29.41 5.09 -3.61
C LYS A 137 -29.94 6.38 -2.99
N GLY A 138 -29.58 7.51 -3.60
CA GLY A 138 -29.98 8.85 -3.17
C GLY A 138 -29.31 9.33 -1.88
N LYS A 139 -28.32 8.63 -1.35
CA LYS A 139 -27.53 9.09 -0.19
C LYS A 139 -26.39 9.98 -0.66
N VAL A 140 -25.90 10.82 0.25
CA VAL A 140 -24.74 11.68 0.01
C VAL A 140 -23.52 11.10 0.68
N PHE A 141 -22.46 10.89 -0.10
CA PHE A 141 -21.15 10.48 0.38
C PHE A 141 -20.19 11.66 0.35
N ALA A 142 -19.58 11.97 1.48
CA ALA A 142 -18.48 12.92 1.57
C ALA A 142 -17.14 12.17 1.57
N LEU A 143 -16.26 12.52 0.62
CA LEU A 143 -14.90 11.98 0.55
C LEU A 143 -13.93 13.04 1.07
N ILE A 144 -13.26 12.73 2.20
CA ILE A 144 -12.20 13.58 2.73
C ILE A 144 -10.89 13.12 2.09
N GLY A 145 -10.41 13.92 1.12
CA GLY A 145 -9.29 13.57 0.24
C GLY A 145 -9.76 12.94 -1.08
N TYR A 146 -9.38 13.58 -2.18
CA TYR A 146 -9.75 13.17 -3.54
C TYR A 146 -8.51 12.99 -4.42
N GLY A 147 -7.59 12.11 -3.96
CA GLY A 147 -6.44 11.65 -4.72
C GLY A 147 -6.75 10.31 -5.43
N PHE A 148 -5.73 9.54 -5.78
CA PHE A 148 -5.86 8.26 -6.50
C PHE A 148 -6.91 7.30 -5.88
N MET A 149 -6.95 7.22 -4.56
CA MET A 149 -7.88 6.33 -3.84
C MET A 149 -9.31 6.89 -3.83
N GLY A 150 -9.45 8.19 -3.55
CA GLY A 150 -10.75 8.87 -3.54
C GLY A 150 -11.42 8.85 -4.91
N GLU A 151 -10.67 9.09 -5.98
CA GLU A 151 -11.15 9.00 -7.35
C GLU A 151 -11.64 7.58 -7.69
N ALA A 152 -10.85 6.56 -7.37
CA ALA A 152 -11.21 5.17 -7.62
C ALA A 152 -12.45 4.74 -6.84
N LEU A 153 -12.61 5.21 -5.59
CA LEU A 153 -13.79 4.95 -4.78
C LEU A 153 -15.02 5.68 -5.34
N ALA A 154 -14.89 6.98 -5.69
CA ALA A 154 -15.99 7.76 -6.28
C ALA A 154 -16.53 7.11 -7.56
N LYS A 155 -15.65 6.61 -8.41
CA LYS A 155 -16.04 5.88 -9.62
C LYS A 155 -16.88 4.64 -9.32
N ARG A 156 -16.62 3.93 -8.23
CA ARG A 156 -17.41 2.75 -7.82
C ARG A 156 -18.72 3.14 -7.16
N LEU A 157 -18.71 4.19 -6.35
CA LEU A 157 -19.92 4.72 -5.70
C LEU A 157 -20.95 5.20 -6.72
N SER A 158 -20.53 5.76 -7.85
CA SER A 158 -21.47 6.24 -8.88
C SER A 158 -22.43 5.16 -9.40
N GLY A 159 -22.03 3.88 -9.36
CA GLY A 159 -22.89 2.76 -9.72
C GLY A 159 -24.03 2.49 -8.73
N PHE A 160 -24.00 3.10 -7.56
CA PHE A 160 -25.03 2.99 -6.53
C PHE A 160 -26.01 4.18 -6.50
N GLU A 161 -25.92 5.07 -7.47
CA GLU A 161 -26.79 6.25 -7.60
C GLU A 161 -26.75 7.16 -6.33
N VAL A 162 -25.55 7.33 -5.73
CA VAL A 162 -25.30 8.22 -4.59
C VAL A 162 -24.94 9.62 -5.06
#